data_beea2f69847ca2f6c92458a9bb866501
#
_entry.id   beea2f69847ca2f6c92458a9bb866501
#
_cell.length_a   1.000
_cell.length_b   1.000
_cell.length_c   1.000
_cell.angle_alpha   90.00
_cell.angle_beta   90.00
_cell.angle_gamma   90.00
#
_symmetry.space_group_name_H-M   'P 1'
#
loop_
_entity.id
_entity.type
_entity.pdbx_description
1 polymer ?
#
loop_
_entity_poly.entity_id
_entity_poly.type
_entity_poly.pdbx_seq_one_letter_code
_entity_poly.pdbx_strand_id
1 'polypeptide(L)'
;ELQVVDRSSIADHAKDILINKSLQARLLVDQEIKFINYTVDTVNGTVYLFGIAQNQEELERVIAVVRQTNYVENIVNYVTIK
;
A
#
# COMPACT_ATOMS: atom_id res chain seq x y z
N GLU A 1 10.83 26.43 -19.57
CA GLU A 1 11.15 25.27 -20.40
C GLU A 1 10.26 24.08 -20.06
N LEU A 2 9.72 23.50 -21.10
CA LEU A 2 8.87 22.33 -20.91
C LEU A 2 9.71 21.10 -20.70
N GLN A 3 9.47 20.48 -19.57
CA GLN A 3 10.10 19.21 -19.27
C GLN A 3 9.32 18.09 -19.94
N VAL A 4 9.99 17.32 -20.78
CA VAL A 4 9.34 16.17 -21.42
C VAL A 4 9.21 15.07 -20.39
N VAL A 5 7.97 14.69 -20.11
CA VAL A 5 7.69 13.59 -19.20
C VAL A 5 7.47 12.34 -20.03
N ASP A 6 8.22 11.29 -19.72
CA ASP A 6 8.09 10.00 -20.37
C ASP A 6 6.69 9.42 -20.04
N ARG A 7 6.04 8.87 -21.06
CA ARG A 7 4.74 8.22 -20.87
C ARG A 7 4.81 7.07 -19.87
N SER A 8 5.93 6.36 -19.86
CA SER A 8 6.13 5.27 -18.90
C SER A 8 6.09 5.79 -17.46
N SER A 9 6.74 6.92 -17.21
CA SER A 9 6.73 7.54 -15.89
C SER A 9 5.34 7.97 -15.46
N ILE A 10 4.54 8.52 -16.38
CA ILE A 10 3.17 8.92 -16.08
C ILE A 10 2.33 7.69 -15.75
N ALA A 11 2.46 6.64 -16.57
CA ALA A 11 1.71 5.41 -16.34
C ALA A 11 2.06 4.76 -15.02
N ASP A 12 3.35 4.71 -14.67
CA ASP A 12 3.81 4.14 -13.42
C ASP A 12 3.30 4.94 -12.22
N HIS A 13 3.34 6.27 -12.31
CA HIS A 13 2.84 7.13 -11.26
C HIS A 13 1.32 6.97 -11.07
N ALA A 14 0.58 6.85 -12.17
CA ALA A 14 -0.86 6.61 -12.11
C ALA A 14 -1.17 5.26 -11.45
N LYS A 15 -0.39 4.23 -11.75
CA LYS A 15 -0.54 2.92 -11.10
C LYS A 15 -0.30 3.00 -9.60
N ASP A 16 0.72 3.73 -9.18
CA ASP A 16 1.03 3.91 -7.76
C ASP A 16 -0.13 4.59 -7.03
N ILE A 17 -0.75 5.59 -7.64
CA ILE A 17 -1.92 6.26 -7.08
C ILE A 17 -3.08 5.29 -6.96
N LEU A 18 -3.33 4.48 -7.98
CA LEU A 18 -4.39 3.48 -7.96
C LEU A 18 -4.16 2.44 -6.86
N ILE A 19 -2.94 1.99 -6.70
CA ILE A 19 -2.57 1.04 -5.64
C ILE A 19 -2.90 1.64 -4.27
N ASN A 20 -2.44 2.86 -4.01
CA ASN A 20 -2.69 3.51 -2.73
C ASN A 20 -4.18 3.68 -2.45
N LYS A 21 -4.95 4.14 -3.41
CA LYS A 21 -6.38 4.33 -3.23
C LYS A 21 -7.11 3.02 -3.01
N SER A 22 -6.76 1.99 -3.78
CA SER A 22 -7.36 0.66 -3.63
C SER A 22 -7.04 0.07 -2.27
N LEU A 23 -5.80 0.19 -1.82
CA LEU A 23 -5.38 -0.30 -0.52
C LEU A 23 -6.11 0.42 0.61
N GLN A 24 -6.16 1.74 0.56
CA GLN A 24 -6.84 2.51 1.59
C GLN A 24 -8.32 2.13 1.68
N ALA A 25 -8.98 1.96 0.53
CA ALA A 25 -10.38 1.55 0.52
C ALA A 25 -10.57 0.16 1.12
N ARG A 26 -9.73 -0.80 0.73
CA ARG A 26 -9.84 -2.17 1.23
C ARG A 26 -9.54 -2.28 2.72
N LEU A 27 -8.49 -1.60 3.17
CA LEU A 27 -8.11 -1.64 4.58
C LEU A 27 -9.11 -0.90 5.46
N LEU A 28 -9.69 0.18 4.94
CA LEU A 28 -10.65 0.97 5.69
C LEU A 28 -11.94 0.20 5.95
N VAL A 29 -12.39 -0.63 5.00
CA VAL A 29 -13.63 -1.39 5.15
C VAL A 29 -13.43 -2.72 5.87
N ASP A 30 -12.20 -3.13 6.11
CA ASP A 30 -11.92 -4.39 6.80
C ASP A 30 -12.09 -4.19 8.30
N GLN A 31 -13.10 -4.83 8.86
CA GLN A 31 -13.45 -4.66 10.26
C GLN A 31 -12.42 -5.25 11.22
N GLU A 32 -11.56 -6.12 10.74
CA GLU A 32 -10.54 -6.75 11.56
C GLU A 32 -9.22 -5.98 11.56
N ILE A 33 -9.13 -4.94 10.73
CA ILE A 33 -7.93 -4.10 10.64
C ILE A 33 -8.25 -2.70 11.14
N LYS A 34 -7.44 -2.21 12.07
CA LYS A 34 -7.54 -0.82 12.52
C LYS A 34 -6.64 0.04 11.66
N PHE A 35 -7.14 0.43 10.51
CA PHE A 35 -6.38 1.15 9.49
C PHE A 35 -5.75 2.45 10.01
N ILE A 36 -6.36 3.08 10.99
CA ILE A 36 -5.85 4.33 11.56
C ILE A 36 -4.42 4.18 12.11
N ASN A 37 -4.02 2.95 12.43
CA ASN A 37 -2.69 2.67 12.96
C ASN A 37 -1.65 2.41 11.88
N TYR A 38 -2.02 2.53 10.61
CA TYR A 38 -1.14 2.22 9.49
C TYR A 38 -0.97 3.39 8.55
N THR A 39 0.20 3.46 7.95
CA THR A 39 0.49 4.36 6.85
C THR A 39 0.98 3.53 5.68
N VAL A 40 0.45 3.79 4.51
CA VAL A 40 0.79 3.07 3.29
C VAL A 40 1.34 4.05 2.27
N ASP A 41 2.48 3.72 1.70
CA ASP A 41 3.06 4.49 0.61
C ASP A 41 3.46 3.55 -0.52
N THR A 42 3.33 4.01 -1.75
CA THR A 42 3.63 3.19 -2.91
C THR A 42 4.55 3.94 -3.86
N VAL A 43 5.66 3.29 -4.20
CA VAL A 43 6.63 3.84 -5.16
C VAL A 43 7.02 2.72 -6.13
N ASN A 44 6.78 2.95 -7.42
CA ASN A 44 7.15 2.01 -8.49
C ASN A 44 6.65 0.57 -8.24
N GLY A 45 5.40 0.45 -7.79
CA GLY A 45 4.80 -0.86 -7.53
C GLY A 45 5.24 -1.49 -6.21
N THR A 46 6.12 -0.86 -5.46
CA THR A 46 6.51 -1.33 -4.13
C THR A 46 5.67 -0.62 -3.07
N VAL A 47 5.02 -1.39 -2.23
CA VAL A 47 4.19 -0.87 -1.14
C VAL A 47 5.00 -0.89 0.14
N TYR A 48 5.11 0.27 0.76
CA TYR A 48 5.77 0.43 2.06
C TYR A 48 4.70 0.55 3.13
N LEU A 49 4.71 -0.38 4.08
CA LEU A 49 3.78 -0.40 5.19
C LEU A 49 4.46 0.07 6.47
N PHE A 50 3.86 1.05 7.12
CA PHE A 50 4.33 1.57 8.40
C PHE A 50 3.18 1.53 9.40
N GLY A 51 3.49 1.35 10.65
CA GLY A 51 2.49 1.47 11.69
C GLY A 51 2.63 0.45 12.79
N ILE A 52 1.53 0.23 13.50
CA ILE A 52 1.48 -0.67 14.64
C ILE A 52 0.33 -1.64 14.45
N ALA A 53 0.64 -2.93 14.39
CA ALA A 53 -0.36 -3.99 14.35
C ALA A 53 -0.71 -4.40 15.78
N GLN A 54 -1.97 -4.74 15.99
CA GLN A 54 -2.42 -5.19 17.32
C GLN A 54 -1.87 -6.56 17.66
N ASN A 55 -1.69 -7.40 16.64
CA ASN A 55 -1.15 -8.75 16.81
C ASN A 55 -0.65 -9.25 15.44
N GLN A 56 -0.05 -10.42 15.45
CA GLN A 56 0.48 -11.02 14.23
C GLN A 56 -0.61 -11.31 13.20
N GLU A 57 -1.78 -11.72 13.63
CA GLU A 57 -2.89 -12.03 12.74
C GLU A 57 -3.35 -10.81 11.95
N GLU A 58 -3.42 -9.66 12.61
CA GLU A 58 -3.77 -8.40 11.94
C GLU A 58 -2.74 -8.04 10.87
N LEU A 59 -1.46 -8.16 11.20
CA LEU A 59 -0.38 -7.88 10.26
C LEU A 59 -0.44 -8.80 9.04
N GLU A 60 -0.66 -10.10 9.26
CA GLU A 60 -0.79 -11.06 8.17
C GLU A 60 -1.98 -10.73 7.27
N ARG A 61 -3.08 -10.28 7.86
CA ARG A 61 -4.26 -9.88 7.09
C ARG A 61 -3.99 -8.64 6.26
N VAL A 62 -3.29 -7.66 6.82
CA VAL A 62 -2.89 -6.46 6.07
C VAL A 62 -2.02 -6.84 4.87
N ILE A 63 -1.03 -7.69 5.08
CA ILE A 63 -0.14 -8.14 4.02
C ILE A 63 -0.93 -8.90 2.95
N ALA A 64 -1.87 -9.73 3.35
CA ALA A 64 -2.71 -10.47 2.39
C ALA A 64 -3.52 -9.52 1.52
N VAL A 65 -4.12 -8.49 2.11
CA VAL A 65 -4.88 -7.48 1.36
C VAL A 65 -3.97 -6.76 0.37
N VAL A 66 -2.77 -6.40 0.79
CA VAL A 66 -1.80 -5.72 -0.08
C VAL A 66 -1.42 -6.61 -1.26
N ARG A 67 -1.16 -7.90 -1.00
CA ARG A 67 -0.78 -8.85 -2.07
C ARG A 67 -1.89 -9.06 -3.09
N GLN A 68 -3.14 -8.95 -2.69
CA GLN A 68 -4.28 -9.13 -3.57
C GLN A 68 -4.58 -7.88 -4.40
N THR A 69 -3.93 -6.78 -4.10
CA THR A 69 -4.14 -5.53 -4.83
C THR A 69 -3.41 -5.57 -6.15
N ASN A 70 -4.09 -5.16 -7.23
CA ASN A 70 -3.51 -5.15 -8.56
C ASN A 70 -2.28 -4.23 -8.62
N TYR A 71 -1.31 -4.61 -9.44
CA TYR A 71 -0.08 -3.85 -9.71
C TYR A 71 0.94 -3.81 -8.59
N VAL A 72 0.68 -4.46 -7.46
CA VAL A 72 1.68 -4.55 -6.39
C VAL A 72 2.73 -5.58 -6.78
N GLU A 73 3.98 -5.14 -6.87
CA GLU A 73 5.09 -6.00 -7.24
C GLU A 73 5.89 -6.44 -6.01
N ASN A 74 6.06 -5.54 -5.04
CA ASN A 74 6.83 -5.81 -3.84
C ASN A 74 6.17 -5.19 -2.63
N ILE A 75 6.46 -5.75 -1.46
CA ILE A 75 5.97 -5.24 -0.19
C ILE A 75 7.15 -5.09 0.75
N VAL A 76 7.32 -3.90 1.32
CA VAL A 76 8.31 -3.65 2.37
C VAL A 76 7.55 -3.37 3.66
N ASN A 77 7.76 -4.19 4.65
CA ASN A 77 7.01 -4.17 5.91
C ASN A 77 7.84 -3.54 7.02
N TYR A 78 7.42 -2.36 7.46
CA TYR A 78 7.98 -1.65 8.61
C TYR A 78 6.97 -1.57 9.75
N VAL A 79 6.01 -2.48 9.79
CA VAL A 79 4.99 -2.51 10.84
C VAL A 79 5.55 -3.17 12.08
N THR A 80 5.30 -2.55 13.22
CA THR A 80 5.68 -3.10 14.52
C THR A 80 4.44 -3.76 15.13
N ILE A 81 4.62 -4.92 15.74
CA ILE A 81 3.54 -5.58 16.47
C ILE A 81 3.55 -5.08 17.90
N LYS A 82 2.36 -4.71 18.36
CA LYS A 82 2.17 -4.16 19.69
C LYS A 82 2.49 -5.18 20.81
#